data_863a709d478b3d817f6533944774b2aa
#
_entry.id   863a709d478b3d817f6533944774b2aa
#
_cell.length_a   1.000
_cell.length_b   1.000
_cell.length_c   1.000
_cell.angle_alpha   90.00
_cell.angle_beta   90.00
_cell.angle_gamma   90.00
#
_symmetry.space_group_name_H-M   'P 1'
#
loop_
_entity.id
_entity.type
_entity.pdbx_description
1 polymer ?
#
loop_
_entity_poly.entity_id
_entity_poly.type
_entity_poly.pdbx_seq_one_letter_code
_entity_poly.pdbx_strand_id
1 'polypeptide(L)'
;MPFRYTTAYARFFINLFFLVIFMSARYVLCMKWGTKYPAEFVNRLFRMVSRHLSLPFTMICLTDDPAGIDPAVVCHPIPPLDLPDGLPERGWRKLTTFAPDLYGLRGTALFLDLDVVILRNIDHFFTHEADDRNSVFIIRDWKRPWRGVGNSSVYRFELGALPTLLDVFRANFLSIRAHFRNEQAWLSAFLREREALRFWPDSWCKSFKYHALYPLPLSFFLAPRRPDCDILVFHGEINPDTAIAGGGGKWYRHVRPAPWLADFWG
;
A
#
# COMPACT_ATOMS: atom_id res chain seq x y z
N MET A 1 -19.96 36.29 -47.20
CA MET A 1 -20.33 35.68 -45.91
C MET A 1 -19.17 34.79 -45.47
N PRO A 2 -18.37 35.12 -44.45
CA PRO A 2 -17.31 34.26 -43.97
C PRO A 2 -17.78 33.46 -42.74
N PHE A 3 -17.35 32.21 -42.74
CA PHE A 3 -17.63 31.11 -41.81
C PHE A 3 -17.39 31.44 -40.34
N ARG A 4 -18.45 31.25 -39.50
CA ARG A 4 -18.43 31.32 -38.03
C ARG A 4 -18.34 29.90 -37.38
N TYR A 5 -17.44 29.01 -37.83
CA TYR A 5 -17.36 27.68 -37.27
C TYR A 5 -16.06 27.38 -36.47
N THR A 6 -15.14 28.34 -36.34
CA THR A 6 -13.81 28.10 -35.76
C THR A 6 -13.74 28.24 -34.23
N THR A 7 -14.67 28.90 -33.57
CA THR A 7 -14.60 29.18 -32.12
C THR A 7 -15.18 28.08 -31.23
N ALA A 8 -16.15 27.31 -31.73
CA ALA A 8 -16.77 26.22 -30.94
C ALA A 8 -15.85 24.99 -30.79
N TYR A 9 -15.19 24.62 -31.88
CA TYR A 9 -14.22 23.48 -31.84
C TYR A 9 -12.97 23.80 -31.00
N ALA A 10 -12.46 25.02 -31.08
CA ALA A 10 -11.33 25.43 -30.25
C ALA A 10 -11.66 25.39 -28.74
N ARG A 11 -12.87 25.84 -28.35
CA ARG A 11 -13.34 25.74 -26.96
C ARG A 11 -13.59 24.31 -26.51
N PHE A 12 -14.08 23.44 -27.39
CA PHE A 12 -14.27 22.02 -27.05
C PHE A 12 -12.93 21.30 -26.84
N PHE A 13 -11.96 21.53 -27.72
CA PHE A 13 -10.59 20.95 -27.55
C PHE A 13 -9.85 21.55 -26.37
N ILE A 14 -10.00 22.85 -26.09
CA ILE A 14 -9.41 23.49 -24.91
C ILE A 14 -10.05 22.93 -23.62
N ASN A 15 -11.37 22.77 -23.57
CA ASN A 15 -12.05 22.17 -22.42
C ASN A 15 -11.70 20.68 -22.25
N LEU A 16 -11.58 19.91 -23.34
CA LEU A 16 -11.16 18.52 -23.28
C LEU A 16 -9.68 18.40 -22.85
N PHE A 17 -8.81 19.30 -23.32
CA PHE A 17 -7.42 19.38 -22.92
C PHE A 17 -7.26 19.82 -21.46
N PHE A 18 -8.06 20.78 -20.99
CA PHE A 18 -8.13 21.17 -19.57
C PHE A 18 -8.72 20.04 -18.69
N LEU A 19 -9.72 19.29 -19.18
CA LEU A 19 -10.28 18.15 -18.44
C LEU A 19 -9.26 17.00 -18.27
N VAL A 20 -8.41 16.78 -19.25
CA VAL A 20 -7.30 15.79 -19.20
C VAL A 20 -6.17 16.26 -18.30
N ILE A 21 -5.92 17.57 -18.20
CA ILE A 21 -4.86 18.15 -17.34
C ILE A 21 -5.24 18.10 -15.85
N PHE A 22 -6.53 18.02 -15.49
CA PHE A 22 -6.99 18.01 -14.09
C PHE A 22 -7.25 16.62 -13.50
N MET A 23 -7.09 15.53 -14.25
CA MET A 23 -7.10 14.20 -13.64
C MET A 23 -5.74 13.97 -12.97
N SER A 24 -5.67 14.20 -11.67
CA SER A 24 -4.48 13.82 -10.86
C SER A 24 -4.11 12.37 -11.19
N ALA A 25 -2.86 12.15 -11.61
CA ALA A 25 -2.37 10.81 -11.91
C ALA A 25 -2.51 9.93 -10.68
N ARG A 26 -2.91 8.68 -10.88
CA ARG A 26 -3.06 7.69 -9.82
C ARG A 26 -2.01 6.61 -9.98
N TYR A 27 -1.33 6.33 -8.90
CA TYR A 27 -0.31 5.29 -8.84
C TYR A 27 -0.67 4.25 -7.79
N VAL A 28 -0.46 2.98 -8.13
CA VAL A 28 -0.41 1.92 -7.14
C VAL A 28 1.06 1.57 -6.94
N LEU A 29 1.55 1.80 -5.74
CA LEU A 29 2.94 1.54 -5.37
C LEU A 29 3.06 0.22 -4.63
N CYS A 30 4.08 -0.57 -4.94
CA CYS A 30 4.54 -1.66 -4.10
C CYS A 30 6.07 -1.64 -3.99
N MET A 31 6.61 -2.45 -3.07
CA MET A 31 8.05 -2.53 -2.88
C MET A 31 8.49 -3.99 -2.75
N LYS A 32 9.46 -4.39 -3.57
CA LYS A 32 10.09 -5.72 -3.55
C LYS A 32 11.58 -5.57 -3.34
N TRP A 33 12.11 -6.18 -2.28
CA TRP A 33 13.56 -6.21 -2.06
C TRP A 33 14.01 -7.56 -1.48
N GLY A 34 15.24 -7.93 -1.80
CA GLY A 34 15.83 -9.20 -1.37
C GLY A 34 15.05 -10.40 -1.91
N THR A 35 15.11 -11.51 -1.19
CA THR A 35 14.61 -12.81 -1.68
C THR A 35 13.31 -13.29 -1.01
N LYS A 36 12.74 -12.49 -0.08
CA LYS A 36 11.55 -12.92 0.66
C LYS A 36 10.34 -13.15 -0.23
N TYR A 37 10.12 -12.27 -1.20
CA TYR A 37 9.03 -12.36 -2.15
C TYR A 37 9.58 -12.42 -3.58
N PRO A 38 9.27 -13.48 -4.36
CA PRO A 38 9.63 -13.53 -5.78
C PRO A 38 8.80 -12.54 -6.60
N ALA A 39 9.24 -12.29 -7.85
CA ALA A 39 8.54 -11.39 -8.80
C ALA A 39 7.06 -11.73 -8.97
N GLU A 40 6.70 -13.02 -8.84
CA GLU A 40 5.31 -13.48 -8.95
C GLU A 40 4.37 -12.80 -7.93
N PHE A 41 4.85 -12.38 -6.76
CA PHE A 41 4.02 -11.63 -5.80
C PHE A 41 3.65 -10.24 -6.35
N VAL A 42 4.57 -9.58 -7.07
CA VAL A 42 4.29 -8.32 -7.76
C VAL A 42 3.28 -8.54 -8.88
N ASN A 43 3.46 -9.60 -9.68
CA ASN A 43 2.59 -9.93 -10.80
C ASN A 43 1.17 -10.28 -10.32
N ARG A 44 1.04 -11.02 -9.23
CA ARG A 44 -0.26 -11.30 -8.59
C ARG A 44 -0.93 -10.04 -8.06
N LEU A 45 -0.16 -9.18 -7.38
CA LEU A 45 -0.69 -7.90 -6.92
C LEU A 45 -1.19 -7.06 -8.11
N PHE A 46 -0.42 -6.99 -9.21
CA PHE A 46 -0.83 -6.28 -10.42
C PHE A 46 -2.14 -6.84 -11.00
N ARG A 47 -2.27 -8.16 -11.11
CA ARG A 47 -3.50 -8.81 -11.58
C ARG A 47 -4.70 -8.52 -10.67
N MET A 48 -4.50 -8.58 -9.34
CA MET A 48 -5.56 -8.23 -8.37
C MET A 48 -5.99 -6.77 -8.50
N VAL A 49 -5.03 -5.84 -8.57
CA VAL A 49 -5.33 -4.41 -8.76
C VAL A 49 -6.08 -4.20 -10.08
N SER A 50 -5.63 -4.80 -11.18
CA SER A 50 -6.27 -4.68 -12.49
C SER A 50 -7.72 -5.20 -12.52
N ARG A 51 -8.04 -6.20 -11.69
CA ARG A 51 -9.41 -6.73 -11.55
C ARG A 51 -10.32 -5.86 -10.69
N HIS A 52 -9.75 -5.17 -9.70
CA HIS A 52 -10.52 -4.55 -8.63
C HIS A 52 -10.45 -3.01 -8.59
N LEU A 53 -9.60 -2.39 -9.42
CA LEU A 53 -9.52 -0.94 -9.59
C LEU A 53 -10.00 -0.57 -10.99
N SER A 54 -11.16 0.12 -11.07
CA SER A 54 -11.72 0.55 -12.35
C SER A 54 -11.19 1.91 -12.82
N LEU A 55 -10.59 2.68 -11.91
CA LEU A 55 -9.99 3.97 -12.22
C LEU A 55 -8.68 3.78 -12.98
N PRO A 56 -8.34 4.65 -13.96
CA PRO A 56 -7.03 4.63 -14.61
C PRO A 56 -5.90 4.77 -13.58
N PHE A 57 -4.90 3.91 -13.66
CA PHE A 57 -3.75 3.90 -12.77
C PHE A 57 -2.47 3.45 -13.50
N THR A 58 -1.33 3.75 -12.91
CA THR A 58 -0.04 3.17 -13.26
C THR A 58 0.49 2.40 -12.05
N MET A 59 0.87 1.14 -12.24
CA MET A 59 1.52 0.38 -11.18
C MET A 59 3.01 0.59 -11.18
N ILE A 60 3.57 0.95 -10.03
CA ILE A 60 5.00 1.19 -9.80
C ILE A 60 5.52 0.16 -8.79
N CYS A 61 6.58 -0.54 -9.14
CA CYS A 61 7.31 -1.38 -8.21
C CYS A 61 8.69 -0.77 -7.91
N LEU A 62 8.91 -0.42 -6.65
CA LEU A 62 10.24 -0.05 -6.19
C LEU A 62 11.00 -1.34 -5.86
N THR A 63 12.10 -1.62 -6.57
CA THR A 63 12.77 -2.92 -6.45
C THR A 63 14.28 -2.83 -6.65
N ASP A 64 15.02 -3.74 -6.03
CA ASP A 64 16.45 -4.00 -6.26
C ASP A 64 16.68 -4.99 -7.40
N ASP A 65 15.62 -5.74 -7.81
CA ASP A 65 15.70 -6.71 -8.90
C ASP A 65 14.35 -6.78 -9.65
N PRO A 66 14.25 -6.24 -10.88
CA PRO A 66 13.04 -6.26 -11.69
C PRO A 66 12.83 -7.57 -12.47
N ALA A 67 13.77 -8.53 -12.42
CA ALA A 67 13.69 -9.74 -13.20
C ALA A 67 12.40 -10.53 -12.92
N GLY A 68 11.67 -10.91 -13.98
CA GLY A 68 10.43 -11.67 -13.91
C GLY A 68 9.19 -10.88 -13.51
N ILE A 69 9.29 -9.56 -13.31
CA ILE A 69 8.13 -8.68 -13.10
C ILE A 69 7.47 -8.41 -14.46
N ASP A 70 6.14 -8.40 -14.47
CA ASP A 70 5.32 -8.10 -15.64
C ASP A 70 5.73 -6.76 -16.28
N PRO A 71 5.96 -6.68 -17.60
CA PRO A 71 6.40 -5.44 -18.26
C PRO A 71 5.38 -4.29 -18.19
N ALA A 72 4.12 -4.55 -17.85
CA ALA A 72 3.13 -3.50 -17.60
C ALA A 72 3.34 -2.79 -16.25
N VAL A 73 4.16 -3.35 -15.36
CA VAL A 73 4.55 -2.73 -14.09
C VAL A 73 5.82 -1.91 -14.30
N VAL A 74 5.75 -0.61 -14.02
CA VAL A 74 6.92 0.27 -14.11
C VAL A 74 7.83 0.04 -12.90
N CYS A 75 9.05 -0.43 -13.15
CA CYS A 75 10.02 -0.70 -12.09
C CYS A 75 11.00 0.47 -11.94
N HIS A 76 11.24 0.88 -10.69
CA HIS A 76 12.30 1.81 -10.34
C HIS A 76 13.16 1.23 -9.21
N PRO A 77 14.42 1.60 -9.11
CA PRO A 77 15.24 1.28 -7.94
C PRO A 77 14.57 1.76 -6.64
N ILE A 78 14.87 1.11 -5.52
CA ILE A 78 14.44 1.64 -4.23
C ILE A 78 15.30 2.85 -3.91
N PRO A 79 14.71 4.05 -3.63
CA PRO A 79 15.51 5.20 -3.24
C PRO A 79 16.36 4.88 -1.99
N PRO A 80 17.59 5.35 -1.90
CA PRO A 80 18.45 5.10 -0.75
C PRO A 80 17.87 5.72 0.52
N LEU A 81 18.00 5.00 1.64
CA LEU A 81 17.57 5.51 2.94
C LEU A 81 18.66 6.37 3.59
N ASP A 82 19.91 6.27 3.08
CA ASP A 82 21.09 7.01 3.50
C ASP A 82 21.36 6.88 5.02
N LEU A 83 21.29 5.64 5.52
CA LEU A 83 21.63 5.36 6.90
C LEU A 83 23.14 5.17 7.08
N PRO A 84 23.68 5.39 8.29
CA PRO A 84 25.04 5.04 8.61
C PRO A 84 25.37 3.57 8.32
N ASP A 85 26.59 3.32 7.88
CA ASP A 85 27.05 1.97 7.52
C ASP A 85 26.82 0.94 8.63
N GLY A 86 26.49 -0.29 8.23
CA GLY A 86 26.28 -1.43 9.12
C GLY A 86 24.93 -1.45 9.84
N LEU A 87 24.07 -0.48 9.61
CA LEU A 87 22.72 -0.47 10.18
C LEU A 87 21.69 -1.13 9.25
N PRO A 88 20.90 -2.10 9.75
CA PRO A 88 19.92 -2.78 8.93
C PRO A 88 18.72 -1.87 8.62
N GLU A 89 18.44 -1.66 7.35
CA GLU A 89 17.32 -0.83 6.89
C GLU A 89 15.95 -1.51 7.10
N ARG A 90 15.86 -2.81 6.92
CA ARG A 90 14.61 -3.61 7.12
C ARG A 90 13.36 -2.91 6.54
N GLY A 91 12.25 -2.93 7.30
CA GLY A 91 10.99 -2.26 6.95
C GLY A 91 11.07 -0.72 6.87
N TRP A 92 12.13 -0.09 7.40
CA TRP A 92 12.35 1.36 7.30
C TRP A 92 12.46 1.85 5.87
N ARG A 93 12.85 0.99 4.92
CA ARG A 93 12.88 1.29 3.49
C ARG A 93 11.55 1.80 2.96
N LYS A 94 10.42 1.40 3.52
CA LYS A 94 9.11 1.93 3.10
C LYS A 94 9.00 3.45 3.21
N LEU A 95 9.76 4.07 4.09
CA LEU A 95 9.75 5.54 4.23
C LEU A 95 10.25 6.24 2.97
N THR A 96 11.04 5.56 2.13
CA THR A 96 11.54 6.15 0.87
C THR A 96 10.43 6.39 -0.16
N THR A 97 9.25 5.82 0.01
CA THR A 97 8.06 6.16 -0.80
C THR A 97 7.64 7.63 -0.63
N PHE A 98 8.02 8.25 0.49
CA PHE A 98 7.79 9.67 0.78
C PHE A 98 8.94 10.59 0.32
N ALA A 99 9.81 10.11 -0.57
CA ALA A 99 10.86 10.96 -1.14
C ALA A 99 10.23 12.21 -1.79
N PRO A 100 10.80 13.42 -1.57
CA PRO A 100 10.26 14.66 -2.13
C PRO A 100 10.15 14.63 -3.65
N ASP A 101 11.07 13.94 -4.30
CA ASP A 101 11.02 13.62 -5.71
C ASP A 101 11.19 12.11 -5.93
N LEU A 102 10.07 11.42 -6.00
CA LEU A 102 10.04 10.00 -6.32
C LEU A 102 9.97 9.84 -7.85
N TYR A 103 11.13 9.84 -8.53
CA TYR A 103 11.27 9.64 -9.99
C TYR A 103 10.41 10.59 -10.83
N GLY A 104 10.22 11.84 -10.41
CA GLY A 104 9.40 12.81 -11.12
C GLY A 104 7.89 12.54 -11.05
N LEU A 105 7.45 11.52 -10.34
CA LEU A 105 6.04 11.18 -10.21
C LEU A 105 5.28 12.27 -9.42
N ARG A 106 4.07 12.60 -9.86
CA ARG A 106 3.19 13.60 -9.21
C ARG A 106 1.75 13.09 -9.24
N GLY A 107 1.04 13.24 -8.13
CA GLY A 107 -0.34 12.81 -7.98
C GLY A 107 -0.52 11.88 -6.78
N THR A 108 -1.65 11.19 -6.75
CA THR A 108 -2.04 10.35 -5.60
C THR A 108 -1.48 8.94 -5.73
N ALA A 109 -0.82 8.45 -4.69
CA ALA A 109 -0.29 7.10 -4.60
C ALA A 109 -1.02 6.27 -3.54
N LEU A 110 -1.41 5.04 -3.89
CA LEU A 110 -1.86 4.00 -2.98
C LEU A 110 -0.77 2.94 -2.86
N PHE A 111 -0.15 2.85 -1.70
CA PHE A 111 0.84 1.81 -1.42
C PHE A 111 0.15 0.53 -0.94
N LEU A 112 0.57 -0.59 -1.49
CA LEU A 112 0.12 -1.93 -1.11
C LEU A 112 1.32 -2.84 -0.84
N ASP A 113 1.32 -3.53 0.31
CA ASP A 113 2.27 -4.63 0.55
C ASP A 113 2.03 -5.78 -0.44
N LEU A 114 3.08 -6.55 -0.71
CA LEU A 114 3.02 -7.67 -1.67
C LEU A 114 2.19 -8.86 -1.17
N ASP A 115 1.94 -8.93 0.12
CA ASP A 115 1.19 -10.01 0.78
C ASP A 115 -0.23 -9.58 1.20
N VAL A 116 -0.84 -8.64 0.47
CA VAL A 116 -2.27 -8.35 0.60
C VAL A 116 -3.08 -9.12 -0.43
N VAL A 117 -4.35 -9.40 -0.11
CA VAL A 117 -5.31 -10.00 -1.06
C VAL A 117 -6.49 -9.05 -1.23
N ILE A 118 -6.77 -8.65 -2.47
CA ILE A 118 -7.88 -7.74 -2.80
C ILE A 118 -9.11 -8.60 -3.07
N LEU A 119 -10.18 -8.38 -2.29
CA LEU A 119 -11.40 -9.19 -2.32
C LEU A 119 -12.56 -8.51 -3.05
N ARG A 120 -12.50 -7.16 -3.19
CA ARG A 120 -13.56 -6.33 -3.79
C ARG A 120 -12.98 -5.11 -4.50
N ASN A 121 -13.85 -4.29 -5.12
CA ASN A 121 -13.47 -3.02 -5.72
C ASN A 121 -12.76 -2.10 -4.71
N ILE A 122 -11.70 -1.42 -5.17
CA ILE A 122 -10.85 -0.54 -4.35
C ILE A 122 -10.84 0.92 -4.86
N ASP A 123 -11.76 1.32 -5.73
CA ASP A 123 -11.84 2.69 -6.25
C ASP A 123 -11.96 3.72 -5.14
N HIS A 124 -12.69 3.37 -4.10
CA HIS A 124 -12.94 4.25 -2.95
C HIS A 124 -11.66 4.59 -2.16
N PHE A 125 -10.59 3.80 -2.24
CA PHE A 125 -9.31 4.20 -1.67
C PHE A 125 -8.72 5.45 -2.32
N PHE A 126 -9.10 5.76 -3.56
CA PHE A 126 -8.69 6.97 -4.26
C PHE A 126 -9.72 8.10 -4.16
N THR A 127 -11.00 7.79 -3.98
CA THR A 127 -12.08 8.79 -4.03
C THR A 127 -12.54 9.28 -2.66
N HIS A 128 -12.26 8.52 -1.58
CA HIS A 128 -12.59 8.92 -0.22
C HIS A 128 -11.75 10.13 0.21
N GLU A 129 -12.40 11.22 0.59
CA GLU A 129 -11.74 12.47 0.97
C GLU A 129 -10.61 12.85 -0.01
N ALA A 130 -10.90 12.80 -1.32
CA ALA A 130 -9.90 12.97 -2.38
C ALA A 130 -9.26 14.36 -2.39
N ASP A 131 -9.91 15.35 -1.81
CA ASP A 131 -9.43 16.73 -1.70
C ASP A 131 -8.40 16.91 -0.56
N ASP A 132 -8.35 15.99 0.40
CA ASP A 132 -7.32 15.98 1.46
C ASP A 132 -6.00 15.40 0.94
N ARG A 133 -5.20 16.27 0.31
CA ARG A 133 -3.89 15.94 -0.25
C ARG A 133 -2.73 16.06 0.75
N ASN A 134 -3.00 16.58 1.94
CA ASN A 134 -1.99 16.80 2.97
C ASN A 134 -1.91 15.64 3.96
N SER A 135 -2.88 14.75 3.94
CA SER A 135 -2.96 13.62 4.87
C SER A 135 -2.52 12.30 4.25
N VAL A 136 -2.05 11.42 5.11
CA VAL A 136 -1.81 10.01 4.80
C VAL A 136 -2.93 9.19 5.40
N PHE A 137 -3.69 8.52 4.54
CA PHE A 137 -4.73 7.58 4.94
C PHE A 137 -4.12 6.20 5.09
N ILE A 138 -4.23 5.60 6.27
CA ILE A 138 -3.56 4.35 6.62
C ILE A 138 -4.51 3.43 7.40
N ILE A 139 -4.25 2.13 7.44
CA ILE A 139 -5.03 1.21 8.26
C ILE A 139 -4.77 1.50 9.74
N ARG A 140 -5.81 1.46 10.58
CA ARG A 140 -5.66 1.48 12.05
C ARG A 140 -5.10 0.14 12.53
N ASP A 141 -4.10 0.13 13.41
CA ASP A 141 -3.58 -1.12 13.98
C ASP A 141 -4.66 -1.91 14.71
N TRP A 142 -4.90 -3.14 14.23
CA TRP A 142 -5.96 -4.01 14.77
C TRP A 142 -5.67 -4.53 16.19
N LYS A 143 -4.40 -4.60 16.57
CA LYS A 143 -4.03 -5.14 17.89
C LYS A 143 -4.27 -4.15 19.01
N ARG A 144 -4.02 -2.88 18.75
CA ARG A 144 -4.11 -1.79 19.75
C ARG A 144 -4.69 -0.52 19.12
N PRO A 145 -5.96 -0.56 18.68
CA PRO A 145 -6.58 0.55 17.92
C PRO A 145 -6.59 1.87 18.70
N TRP A 146 -6.63 1.79 20.05
CA TRP A 146 -6.61 2.98 20.92
C TRP A 146 -5.26 3.72 20.96
N ARG A 147 -4.16 3.12 20.47
CA ARG A 147 -2.85 3.79 20.44
C ARG A 147 -2.71 4.79 19.30
N GLY A 148 -3.64 4.81 18.34
CA GLY A 148 -3.57 5.68 17.18
C GLY A 148 -2.33 5.43 16.32
N VAL A 149 -1.87 4.17 16.23
CA VAL A 149 -0.79 3.75 15.34
C VAL A 149 -1.40 3.14 14.10
N GLY A 150 -0.83 3.46 12.94
CA GLY A 150 -1.21 2.89 11.66
C GLY A 150 -0.52 1.55 11.39
N ASN A 151 -1.11 0.75 10.48
CA ASN A 151 -0.46 -0.38 9.84
C ASN A 151 -0.16 0.01 8.38
N SER A 152 1.11 -0.06 7.99
CA SER A 152 1.64 0.43 6.72
C SER A 152 1.51 -0.55 5.55
N SER A 153 0.58 -1.52 5.64
CA SER A 153 0.36 -2.44 4.52
C SER A 153 -0.51 -1.86 3.41
N VAL A 154 -1.39 -0.88 3.75
CA VAL A 154 -2.22 -0.15 2.79
C VAL A 154 -2.29 1.32 3.23
N TYR A 155 -1.72 2.22 2.46
CA TYR A 155 -1.81 3.66 2.73
C TYR A 155 -1.83 4.48 1.45
N ARG A 156 -2.60 5.59 1.48
CA ARG A 156 -2.67 6.58 0.40
C ARG A 156 -2.04 7.89 0.85
N PHE A 157 -1.36 8.54 -0.06
CA PHE A 157 -0.76 9.85 0.12
C PHE A 157 -0.57 10.57 -1.20
N GLU A 158 -0.37 11.88 -1.16
CA GLU A 158 0.04 12.65 -2.33
C GLU A 158 1.57 12.64 -2.44
N LEU A 159 2.08 12.31 -3.63
CA LEU A 159 3.51 12.25 -3.90
C LEU A 159 4.16 13.63 -3.70
N GLY A 160 5.22 13.68 -2.89
CA GLY A 160 5.94 14.91 -2.55
C GLY A 160 5.28 15.77 -1.47
N ALA A 161 4.12 15.40 -0.90
CA ALA A 161 3.43 16.19 0.12
C ALA A 161 4.17 16.27 1.48
N LEU A 162 5.08 15.36 1.75
CA LEU A 162 5.83 15.29 3.00
C LEU A 162 7.35 15.49 2.77
N PRO A 163 7.79 16.64 2.25
CA PRO A 163 9.15 16.81 1.76
C PRO A 163 10.22 16.68 2.85
N THR A 164 9.88 16.93 4.11
CA THR A 164 10.83 16.89 5.23
C THR A 164 10.90 15.53 5.93
N LEU A 165 10.06 14.56 5.58
CA LEU A 165 9.94 13.29 6.31
C LEU A 165 11.27 12.54 6.34
N LEU A 166 11.90 12.35 5.19
CA LEU A 166 13.17 11.60 5.11
C LEU A 166 14.31 12.35 5.78
N ASP A 167 14.37 13.66 5.68
CA ASP A 167 15.44 14.45 6.29
C ASP A 167 15.34 14.40 7.82
N VAL A 168 14.13 14.53 8.37
CA VAL A 168 13.90 14.36 9.83
C VAL A 168 14.24 12.94 10.27
N PHE A 169 13.89 11.93 9.48
CA PHE A 169 14.22 10.54 9.78
C PHE A 169 15.73 10.31 9.80
N ARG A 170 16.44 10.74 8.76
CA ARG A 170 17.89 10.57 8.62
C ARG A 170 18.66 11.28 9.75
N ALA A 171 18.30 12.53 10.01
CA ALA A 171 18.94 13.34 11.07
C ALA A 171 18.77 12.74 12.47
N ASN A 172 17.69 11.97 12.71
CA ASN A 172 17.34 11.48 14.04
C ASN A 172 17.27 9.94 14.12
N PHE A 173 17.81 9.23 13.14
CA PHE A 173 17.61 7.80 12.98
C PHE A 173 17.88 6.96 14.24
N LEU A 174 19.01 7.20 14.91
CA LEU A 174 19.39 6.42 16.11
C LEU A 174 18.39 6.64 17.25
N SER A 175 17.96 7.87 17.47
CA SER A 175 16.94 8.21 18.46
C SER A 175 15.59 7.59 18.08
N ILE A 176 15.18 7.71 16.83
CA ILE A 176 13.93 7.14 16.33
C ILE A 176 13.93 5.63 16.54
N ARG A 177 15.01 4.94 16.16
CA ARG A 177 15.13 3.49 16.32
C ARG A 177 15.12 3.03 17.79
N ALA A 178 15.63 3.84 18.69
CA ALA A 178 15.62 3.56 20.12
C ALA A 178 14.20 3.63 20.72
N HIS A 179 13.38 4.56 20.23
CA HIS A 179 12.04 4.83 20.77
C HIS A 179 10.90 4.13 20.02
N PHE A 180 11.06 3.86 18.72
CA PHE A 180 10.04 3.26 17.88
C PHE A 180 10.43 1.86 17.43
N ARG A 181 9.51 0.93 17.57
CA ARG A 181 9.72 -0.48 17.23
C ARG A 181 9.94 -0.70 15.72
N ASN A 182 9.25 0.06 14.89
CA ASN A 182 9.22 -0.07 13.43
C ASN A 182 8.83 1.25 12.77
N GLU A 183 8.92 1.28 11.44
CA GLU A 183 8.63 2.43 10.61
C GLU A 183 7.20 2.95 10.76
N GLN A 184 6.20 2.05 10.83
CA GLN A 184 4.78 2.46 10.94
C GLN A 184 4.46 3.17 12.26
N ALA A 185 5.13 2.80 13.35
CA ALA A 185 4.95 3.47 14.64
C ALA A 185 5.53 4.89 14.61
N TRP A 186 6.72 5.06 14.02
CA TRP A 186 7.32 6.38 13.85
C TRP A 186 6.55 7.23 12.83
N LEU A 187 6.22 6.68 11.67
CA LEU A 187 5.42 7.36 10.64
C LEU A 187 4.11 7.90 11.25
N SER A 188 3.43 7.07 12.04
CA SER A 188 2.19 7.49 12.70
C SER A 188 2.40 8.64 13.69
N ALA A 189 3.50 8.64 14.44
CA ALA A 189 3.85 9.73 15.34
C ALA A 189 4.16 11.01 14.56
N PHE A 190 5.01 10.92 13.53
CA PHE A 190 5.38 12.02 12.65
C PHE A 190 4.17 12.68 11.99
N LEU A 191 3.24 11.86 11.48
CA LEU A 191 2.02 12.36 10.83
C LEU A 191 1.04 12.97 11.83
N ARG A 192 0.95 12.41 13.03
CA ARG A 192 0.06 12.94 14.08
C ARG A 192 0.49 14.32 14.55
N GLU A 193 1.79 14.53 14.75
CA GLU A 193 2.34 15.85 15.12
C GLU A 193 2.02 16.93 14.08
N ARG A 194 1.74 16.53 12.83
CA ARG A 194 1.41 17.42 11.70
C ARG A 194 -0.06 17.42 11.34
N GLU A 195 -0.91 16.77 12.16
CA GLU A 195 -2.34 16.59 11.90
C GLU A 195 -2.66 15.93 10.55
N ALA A 196 -1.68 15.22 9.98
CA ALA A 196 -1.72 14.59 8.67
C ALA A 196 -2.05 13.08 8.71
N LEU A 197 -2.35 12.51 9.90
CA LEU A 197 -2.72 11.10 10.04
C LEU A 197 -4.23 10.93 9.94
N ARG A 198 -4.67 10.12 8.97
CA ARG A 198 -6.07 9.69 8.83
C ARG A 198 -6.14 8.17 8.80
N PHE A 199 -7.24 7.62 9.25
CA PHE A 199 -7.46 6.18 9.21
C PHE A 199 -8.56 5.82 8.24
N TRP A 200 -8.33 4.74 7.47
CA TRP A 200 -9.38 4.13 6.69
C TRP A 200 -10.55 3.69 7.59
N PRO A 201 -11.79 3.64 7.08
CA PRO A 201 -12.88 2.94 7.76
C PRO A 201 -12.47 1.50 8.11
N ASP A 202 -12.73 1.08 9.34
CA ASP A 202 -12.26 -0.21 9.88
C ASP A 202 -12.81 -1.43 9.11
N SER A 203 -13.87 -1.26 8.30
CA SER A 203 -14.44 -2.32 7.45
C SER A 203 -13.62 -2.58 6.19
N TRP A 204 -12.85 -1.64 5.68
CA TRP A 204 -12.17 -1.75 4.38
C TRP A 204 -11.00 -2.73 4.38
N CYS A 205 -10.23 -2.70 5.46
CA CYS A 205 -9.05 -3.55 5.60
C CYS A 205 -9.16 -4.43 6.84
N LYS A 206 -8.98 -5.74 6.66
CA LYS A 206 -8.95 -6.70 7.77
C LYS A 206 -7.64 -7.49 7.76
N SER A 207 -7.23 -7.94 8.92
CA SER A 207 -6.08 -8.81 9.06
C SER A 207 -6.50 -10.28 8.97
N PHE A 208 -5.83 -11.07 8.14
CA PHE A 208 -6.04 -12.52 8.12
C PHE A 208 -5.89 -13.11 9.52
N LYS A 209 -4.85 -12.71 10.22
CA LYS A 209 -4.50 -13.20 11.55
C LYS A 209 -5.55 -12.91 12.62
N TYR A 210 -6.21 -11.74 12.57
CA TYR A 210 -7.13 -11.32 13.63
C TYR A 210 -8.60 -11.50 13.27
N HIS A 211 -8.93 -11.60 11.98
CA HIS A 211 -10.32 -11.61 11.53
C HIS A 211 -10.71 -12.87 10.76
N ALA A 212 -9.74 -13.59 10.13
CA ALA A 212 -10.02 -14.84 9.44
C ALA A 212 -9.81 -16.06 10.33
N LEU A 213 -8.75 -16.06 11.16
CA LEU A 213 -8.46 -17.18 12.04
C LEU A 213 -9.39 -17.23 13.25
N TYR A 214 -9.77 -18.43 13.62
CA TYR A 214 -10.47 -18.66 14.89
C TYR A 214 -9.49 -18.72 16.07
N PRO A 215 -9.92 -18.31 17.28
CA PRO A 215 -9.11 -18.50 18.49
C PRO A 215 -9.01 -19.97 18.85
N LEU A 216 -8.02 -20.34 19.70
CA LEU A 216 -7.93 -21.67 20.28
C LEU A 216 -9.16 -21.98 21.15
N PRO A 217 -9.60 -23.24 21.16
CA PRO A 217 -9.10 -24.40 20.36
C PRO A 217 -9.71 -24.51 18.95
N LEU A 218 -10.63 -23.61 18.59
CA LEU A 218 -11.42 -23.71 17.35
C LEU A 218 -10.57 -23.70 16.08
N SER A 219 -9.39 -23.04 16.10
CA SER A 219 -8.48 -23.01 14.96
C SER A 219 -7.90 -24.38 14.56
N PHE A 220 -7.99 -25.40 15.43
CA PHE A 220 -7.63 -26.77 15.07
C PHE A 220 -8.71 -27.49 14.22
N PHE A 221 -9.96 -27.03 14.32
CA PHE A 221 -11.09 -27.73 13.71
C PHE A 221 -11.70 -26.94 12.56
N LEU A 222 -11.66 -25.62 12.61
CA LEU A 222 -12.32 -24.74 11.65
C LEU A 222 -11.32 -24.13 10.67
N ALA A 223 -11.65 -24.16 9.39
CA ALA A 223 -10.92 -23.43 8.36
C ALA A 223 -11.09 -21.92 8.54
N PRO A 224 -10.10 -21.09 8.13
CA PRO A 224 -10.21 -19.66 8.20
C PRO A 224 -11.45 -19.15 7.45
N ARG A 225 -12.21 -18.27 8.08
CA ARG A 225 -13.38 -17.63 7.46
C ARG A 225 -12.93 -16.51 6.53
N ARG A 226 -13.74 -16.21 5.52
CA ARG A 226 -13.57 -15.01 4.70
C ARG A 226 -14.13 -13.80 5.45
N PRO A 227 -13.30 -12.81 5.84
CA PRO A 227 -13.79 -11.59 6.45
C PRO A 227 -14.55 -10.72 5.44
N ASP A 228 -15.48 -9.94 5.94
CA ASP A 228 -16.15 -8.91 5.15
C ASP A 228 -15.28 -7.66 5.08
N CYS A 229 -14.52 -7.53 3.99
CA CYS A 229 -13.60 -6.42 3.73
C CYS A 229 -13.22 -6.35 2.25
N ASP A 230 -12.57 -5.25 1.87
CA ASP A 230 -12.11 -5.04 0.49
C ASP A 230 -10.68 -5.55 0.31
N ILE A 231 -9.83 -5.33 1.32
CA ILE A 231 -8.43 -5.80 1.33
C ILE A 231 -8.18 -6.63 2.59
N LEU A 232 -7.66 -7.83 2.38
CA LEU A 232 -7.20 -8.72 3.44
C LEU A 232 -5.68 -8.65 3.55
N VAL A 233 -5.18 -8.27 4.72
CA VAL A 233 -3.76 -8.06 4.99
C VAL A 233 -3.17 -9.24 5.72
N PHE A 234 -2.06 -9.74 5.18
CA PHE A 234 -1.22 -10.75 5.82
C PHE A 234 -0.05 -10.08 6.52
N HIS A 235 0.41 -10.65 7.59
CA HIS A 235 1.59 -10.15 8.30
C HIS A 235 2.22 -11.21 9.19
N GLY A 236 3.53 -11.18 9.28
CA GLY A 236 4.33 -12.16 10.00
C GLY A 236 4.82 -13.30 9.10
N GLU A 237 4.65 -14.55 9.55
CA GLU A 237 5.14 -15.75 8.85
C GLU A 237 4.13 -16.29 7.82
N ILE A 238 2.85 -16.00 8.02
CA ILE A 238 1.77 -16.49 7.16
C ILE A 238 1.63 -15.52 5.99
N ASN A 239 1.74 -16.04 4.77
CA ASN A 239 1.43 -15.35 3.52
C ASN A 239 0.23 -16.02 2.83
N PRO A 240 -0.31 -15.46 1.74
CA PRO A 240 -1.46 -16.04 1.05
C PRO A 240 -1.25 -17.49 0.60
N ASP A 241 -0.08 -17.84 0.03
CA ASP A 241 0.19 -19.20 -0.44
C ASP A 241 0.19 -20.20 0.72
N THR A 242 0.83 -19.87 1.84
CA THR A 242 0.82 -20.72 3.03
C THR A 242 -0.57 -20.85 3.65
N ALA A 243 -1.39 -19.80 3.59
CA ALA A 243 -2.76 -19.86 4.08
C ALA A 243 -3.66 -20.71 3.18
N ILE A 244 -3.48 -20.68 1.85
CA ILE A 244 -4.21 -21.54 0.91
C ILE A 244 -3.91 -23.02 1.18
N ALA A 245 -2.61 -23.36 1.28
CA ALA A 245 -2.16 -24.73 1.53
C ALA A 245 -2.46 -25.22 2.95
N GLY A 246 -2.61 -24.30 3.89
CA GLY A 246 -2.64 -24.60 5.31
C GLY A 246 -1.24 -24.83 5.88
N GLY A 247 -1.09 -24.63 7.17
CA GLY A 247 0.19 -24.72 7.85
C GLY A 247 0.81 -23.33 8.09
N GLY A 248 2.06 -23.31 8.54
CA GLY A 248 2.71 -22.09 9.00
C GLY A 248 2.15 -21.58 10.33
N GLY A 249 2.76 -20.52 10.81
CA GLY A 249 2.37 -19.92 12.07
C GLY A 249 2.92 -20.65 13.30
N LYS A 250 2.53 -20.16 14.46
CA LYS A 250 2.99 -20.68 15.74
C LYS A 250 2.09 -21.82 16.22
N TRP A 251 2.60 -22.74 17.03
CA TRP A 251 1.85 -23.88 17.57
C TRP A 251 0.51 -23.51 18.19
N TYR A 252 0.40 -22.33 18.81
CA TYR A 252 -0.83 -21.81 19.41
C TYR A 252 -1.72 -21.04 18.41
N ARG A 253 -1.38 -21.05 17.13
CA ARG A 253 -2.15 -20.40 16.06
C ARG A 253 -2.07 -21.26 14.82
N HIS A 254 -2.72 -22.41 14.89
CA HIS A 254 -2.79 -23.33 13.77
C HIS A 254 -3.59 -22.71 12.60
N VAL A 255 -3.08 -22.87 11.40
CA VAL A 255 -3.72 -22.38 10.18
C VAL A 255 -4.14 -23.58 9.34
N ARG A 256 -5.44 -23.85 9.32
CA ARG A 256 -6.02 -24.83 8.40
C ARG A 256 -6.07 -24.25 6.99
N PRO A 257 -6.14 -25.10 5.95
CA PRO A 257 -6.26 -24.63 4.57
C PRO A 257 -7.43 -23.64 4.39
N ALA A 258 -7.17 -22.56 3.66
CA ALA A 258 -8.15 -21.55 3.28
C ALA A 258 -8.28 -21.48 1.75
N PRO A 259 -8.85 -22.54 1.09
CA PRO A 259 -8.84 -22.65 -0.37
C PRO A 259 -9.59 -21.52 -1.08
N TRP A 260 -10.57 -20.89 -0.43
CA TRP A 260 -11.27 -19.73 -0.97
C TRP A 260 -10.36 -18.53 -1.32
N LEU A 261 -9.17 -18.45 -0.73
CA LEU A 261 -8.21 -17.41 -1.07
C LEU A 261 -7.68 -17.55 -2.49
N ALA A 262 -7.63 -18.77 -3.04
CA ALA A 262 -7.10 -19.02 -4.38
C ALA A 262 -7.92 -18.29 -5.47
N ASP A 263 -9.21 -18.07 -5.24
CA ASP A 263 -10.10 -17.36 -6.17
C ASP A 263 -9.73 -15.87 -6.30
N PHE A 264 -9.01 -15.32 -5.32
CA PHE A 264 -8.63 -13.92 -5.23
C PHE A 264 -7.13 -13.70 -5.41
N TRP A 265 -6.32 -14.67 -5.02
CA TRP A 265 -4.87 -14.60 -5.02
C TRP A 265 -4.27 -14.91 -6.38
N GLY A 266 -4.20 -13.90 -7.22
CA GLY A 266 -3.52 -14.00 -8.48
C GLY A 266 -4.31 -14.19 -9.66
#